data_d30601746f0ea52803d92ac41f8dc653
#
_entry.id   d30601746f0ea52803d92ac41f8dc653
#
_cell.length_a   1.000
_cell.length_b   1.000
_cell.length_c   1.000
_cell.angle_alpha   90.00
_cell.angle_beta   90.00
_cell.angle_gamma   90.00
#
_symmetry.space_group_name_H-M   'P 1'
#
loop_
_entity.id
_entity.type
_entity.pdbx_description
1 polymer ?
#
loop_
_entity_poly.entity_id
_entity_poly.type
_entity_poly.pdbx_seq_one_letter_code
_entity_poly.pdbx_strand_id
1 'polypeptide(L)'
;MKRTSLVLVATVAAGLLSAGTASATGWTMSYLRPPGGDAIRVVATDGAGNYAGHFDGGLLTWSGWRVWNHGIPAGYNTVEAVDQNASKAVLANGHAISTNTRRSFVFENGGFQLLEKAPGYSQTVVTGINDRGDIVGHVYNDPRFGSWAAFWPGGDRAHPVVLDSPPLLKPVDIDHDGTILMQEQFGGTWLWKDGVAQELVLPEGIRESRALAIRDGKVLADVEGGARVWTAYDTSVPVPDGMTATALNGSGLVTGCLRTMGTETIPAVWSLGGPVETLPAPSSGCGAIAGANGEIMGTLQDDEYYDKLVVWRRG
;
A
#
# COMPACT_ATOMS: atom_id res chain seq x y z
N MET A 1 36.30 -63.70 -33.66
CA MET A 1 35.13 -63.08 -33.04
C MET A 1 35.44 -61.61 -32.87
N LYS A 2 34.91 -60.71 -33.73
CA LYS A 2 35.07 -59.28 -33.65
C LYS A 2 33.90 -58.65 -32.85
N ARG A 3 34.16 -57.99 -31.73
CA ARG A 3 33.18 -57.28 -30.96
C ARG A 3 33.08 -55.88 -31.52
N THR A 4 31.93 -55.52 -32.05
CA THR A 4 31.57 -54.19 -32.52
C THR A 4 30.96 -53.43 -31.32
N SER A 5 31.63 -52.36 -30.86
CA SER A 5 31.11 -51.48 -29.82
C SER A 5 30.22 -50.45 -30.48
N LEU A 6 28.97 -50.39 -30.07
CA LEU A 6 27.98 -49.39 -30.47
C LEU A 6 28.17 -48.16 -29.55
N VAL A 7 28.58 -47.03 -30.10
CA VAL A 7 28.62 -45.76 -29.37
C VAL A 7 27.28 -45.05 -29.57
N LEU A 8 26.52 -44.95 -28.48
CA LEU A 8 25.26 -44.21 -28.46
C LEU A 8 25.58 -42.74 -28.21
N VAL A 9 25.43 -41.88 -29.22
CA VAL A 9 25.54 -40.44 -29.09
C VAL A 9 24.18 -39.92 -28.63
N ALA A 10 24.06 -39.54 -27.37
CA ALA A 10 22.90 -38.85 -26.86
C ALA A 10 22.98 -37.35 -27.23
N THR A 11 22.18 -36.93 -28.18
CA THR A 11 21.98 -35.54 -28.54
C THR A 11 21.09 -34.87 -27.48
N VAL A 12 21.67 -34.08 -26.59
CA VAL A 12 20.90 -33.23 -25.67
C VAL A 12 20.41 -32.04 -26.49
N ALA A 13 19.13 -32.07 -26.84
CA ALA A 13 18.45 -30.89 -27.39
C ALA A 13 18.27 -29.88 -26.24
N ALA A 14 19.14 -28.89 -26.18
CA ALA A 14 18.94 -27.69 -25.35
C ALA A 14 17.74 -26.94 -25.92
N GLY A 15 16.57 -27.17 -25.33
CA GLY A 15 15.39 -26.37 -25.56
C GLY A 15 15.67 -24.96 -25.05
N LEU A 16 15.97 -24.03 -25.96
CA LEU A 16 15.87 -22.62 -25.71
C LEU A 16 14.40 -22.34 -25.38
N LEU A 17 14.11 -22.25 -24.07
CA LEU A 17 12.92 -21.58 -23.59
C LEU A 17 13.09 -20.10 -24.02
N SER A 18 12.55 -19.78 -25.19
CA SER A 18 12.28 -18.39 -25.53
C SER A 18 11.37 -17.88 -24.43
N ALA A 19 11.89 -17.01 -23.56
CA ALA A 19 11.07 -16.15 -22.73
C ALA A 19 10.19 -15.36 -23.71
N GLY A 20 8.99 -15.88 -23.98
CA GLY A 20 7.98 -15.14 -24.69
C GLY A 20 7.77 -13.86 -23.88
N THR A 21 7.96 -12.74 -24.52
CA THR A 21 7.48 -11.46 -23.98
C THR A 21 6.02 -11.66 -23.70
N ALA A 22 5.66 -11.76 -22.40
CA ALA A 22 4.28 -11.84 -21.98
C ALA A 22 3.63 -10.55 -22.50
N SER A 23 2.89 -10.65 -23.58
CA SER A 23 2.09 -9.57 -24.10
C SER A 23 1.14 -9.18 -22.97
N ALA A 24 1.20 -7.94 -22.54
CA ALA A 24 0.32 -7.39 -21.51
C ALA A 24 -1.12 -7.47 -22.04
N THR A 25 -1.76 -8.60 -21.80
CA THR A 25 -3.09 -8.90 -22.34
C THR A 25 -4.10 -8.04 -21.61
N GLY A 26 -4.58 -7.00 -22.28
CA GLY A 26 -5.73 -6.21 -21.87
C GLY A 26 -5.42 -5.01 -20.97
N TRP A 27 -4.16 -4.67 -20.68
CA TRP A 27 -3.82 -3.48 -19.94
C TRP A 27 -3.42 -2.32 -20.85
N THR A 28 -3.99 -1.14 -20.62
CA THR A 28 -3.60 0.11 -21.27
C THR A 28 -3.01 1.07 -20.24
N MET A 29 -1.92 1.76 -20.61
CA MET A 29 -1.25 2.73 -19.76
C MET A 29 -1.55 4.15 -20.23
N SER A 30 -1.73 5.06 -19.29
CA SER A 30 -1.81 6.50 -19.54
C SER A 30 -1.03 7.27 -18.50
N TYR A 31 -0.40 8.37 -18.93
CA TYR A 31 0.28 9.27 -18.00
C TYR A 31 -0.73 10.21 -17.36
N LEU A 32 -0.60 10.41 -16.04
CA LEU A 32 -1.23 11.51 -15.36
C LEU A 32 -0.26 12.70 -15.36
N ARG A 33 -0.76 13.85 -15.82
CA ARG A 33 0.02 15.07 -15.75
C ARG A 33 0.04 15.60 -14.32
N PRO A 34 1.22 15.73 -13.70
CA PRO A 34 1.33 16.43 -12.44
C PRO A 34 1.22 17.96 -12.63
N PRO A 35 0.91 18.72 -11.59
CA PRO A 35 0.91 20.18 -11.63
C PRO A 35 2.35 20.78 -11.57
N GLY A 36 3.26 20.30 -12.42
CA GLY A 36 4.64 20.79 -12.54
C GLY A 36 5.56 20.38 -11.39
N GLY A 37 6.61 19.62 -11.68
CA GLY A 37 7.68 19.23 -10.75
C GLY A 37 7.80 17.72 -10.52
N ASP A 38 8.94 17.30 -10.01
CA ASP A 38 9.44 15.92 -10.09
C ASP A 38 9.25 15.08 -8.81
N ALA A 39 8.67 15.62 -7.74
CA ALA A 39 8.56 14.95 -6.45
C ALA A 39 7.13 14.65 -6.04
N ILE A 40 6.28 14.18 -6.98
CA ILE A 40 4.89 13.85 -6.69
C ILE A 40 4.79 12.41 -6.22
N ARG A 41 4.13 12.22 -5.08
CA ARG A 41 3.77 10.91 -4.59
C ARG A 41 2.26 10.75 -4.57
N VAL A 42 1.77 9.69 -5.19
CA VAL A 42 0.40 9.23 -4.99
C VAL A 42 0.45 8.09 -4.00
N VAL A 43 -0.44 8.13 -3.04
CA VAL A 43 -0.43 7.20 -1.90
C VAL A 43 -1.76 6.49 -1.69
N ALA A 44 -2.85 7.03 -2.24
CA ALA A 44 -4.18 6.49 -1.98
C ALA A 44 -5.13 6.64 -3.17
N THR A 45 -6.19 5.83 -3.18
CA THR A 45 -7.28 5.87 -4.17
C THR A 45 -8.60 5.49 -3.50
N ASP A 46 -9.69 6.10 -3.97
CA ASP A 46 -11.07 5.71 -3.58
C ASP A 46 -11.58 4.48 -4.35
N GLY A 47 -10.74 3.91 -5.23
CA GLY A 47 -11.13 2.79 -6.09
C GLY A 47 -12.08 3.15 -7.24
N ALA A 48 -12.49 4.40 -7.38
CA ALA A 48 -13.40 4.90 -8.40
C ALA A 48 -12.76 5.93 -9.36
N GLY A 49 -11.41 5.92 -9.45
CA GLY A 49 -10.65 6.80 -10.33
C GLY A 49 -10.32 8.16 -9.72
N ASN A 50 -10.44 8.29 -8.40
CA ASN A 50 -9.93 9.45 -7.68
C ASN A 50 -8.71 9.02 -6.84
N TYR A 51 -7.73 9.89 -6.77
CA TYR A 51 -6.44 9.60 -6.14
C TYR A 51 -6.05 10.75 -5.21
N ALA A 52 -5.30 10.41 -4.19
CA ALA A 52 -4.70 11.37 -3.28
C ALA A 52 -3.20 11.17 -3.17
N GLY A 53 -2.50 12.26 -2.94
CA GLY A 53 -1.06 12.27 -2.78
C GLY A 53 -0.57 13.62 -2.31
N HIS A 54 0.74 13.84 -2.43
CA HIS A 54 1.35 15.11 -2.02
C HIS A 54 2.49 15.52 -2.95
N PHE A 55 2.74 16.82 -2.99
CA PHE A 55 3.81 17.45 -3.73
C PHE A 55 4.27 18.69 -2.98
N ASP A 56 5.58 18.85 -2.85
CA ASP A 56 6.22 19.99 -2.16
C ASP A 56 5.58 20.30 -0.80
N GLY A 57 5.26 19.24 -0.08
CA GLY A 57 4.62 19.30 1.24
C GLY A 57 3.13 19.66 1.24
N GLY A 58 2.49 19.82 0.07
CA GLY A 58 1.06 20.13 -0.06
C GLY A 58 0.23 18.95 -0.52
N LEU A 59 -1.05 18.91 -0.13
CA LEU A 59 -2.01 17.89 -0.51
C LEU A 59 -2.43 18.05 -1.98
N LEU A 60 -2.39 16.96 -2.72
CA LEU A 60 -2.93 16.85 -4.07
C LEU A 60 -4.07 15.84 -4.12
N THR A 61 -5.06 16.11 -4.99
CA THR A 61 -6.07 15.13 -5.38
C THR A 61 -6.25 15.11 -6.90
N TRP A 62 -6.59 13.94 -7.44
CA TRP A 62 -6.91 13.76 -8.86
C TRP A 62 -8.30 13.17 -9.01
N SER A 63 -8.99 13.56 -10.08
CA SER A 63 -10.20 12.90 -10.57
C SER A 63 -10.18 12.91 -12.09
N GLY A 64 -10.00 11.75 -12.68
CA GLY A 64 -9.72 11.63 -14.12
C GLY A 64 -8.45 12.41 -14.52
N TRP A 65 -8.59 13.40 -15.40
CA TRP A 65 -7.49 14.23 -15.90
C TRP A 65 -7.21 15.48 -15.06
N ARG A 66 -8.03 15.76 -14.09
CA ARG A 66 -7.94 16.98 -13.29
C ARG A 66 -7.17 16.72 -12.02
N VAL A 67 -6.25 17.64 -11.74
CA VAL A 67 -5.51 17.67 -10.49
C VAL A 67 -5.82 18.97 -9.75
N TRP A 68 -5.93 18.88 -8.44
CA TRP A 68 -6.10 20.04 -7.56
C TRP A 68 -5.01 20.02 -6.52
N ASN A 69 -4.36 21.19 -6.37
CA ASN A 69 -3.44 21.44 -5.27
C ASN A 69 -4.21 22.18 -4.17
N HIS A 70 -4.34 21.56 -3.02
CA HIS A 70 -5.04 22.11 -1.85
C HIS A 70 -4.11 22.83 -0.90
N GLY A 71 -2.79 22.82 -1.20
CA GLY A 71 -1.78 23.46 -0.37
C GLY A 71 -1.57 22.76 0.97
N ILE A 72 -1.19 23.58 1.96
CA ILE A 72 -0.81 23.15 3.30
C ILE A 72 -1.76 23.84 4.29
N PRO A 73 -2.31 23.12 5.30
CA PRO A 73 -3.12 23.75 6.35
C PRO A 73 -2.36 24.85 7.09
N ALA A 74 -3.06 25.91 7.48
CA ALA A 74 -2.45 27.03 8.20
C ALA A 74 -1.75 26.56 9.50
N GLY A 75 -0.52 27.03 9.73
CA GLY A 75 0.30 26.66 10.88
C GLY A 75 1.12 25.39 10.72
N TYR A 76 1.10 24.76 9.55
CA TYR A 76 1.91 23.59 9.23
C TYR A 76 2.92 23.91 8.12
N ASN A 77 3.99 23.12 8.05
CA ASN A 77 5.02 23.26 7.02
C ASN A 77 4.84 22.23 5.92
N THR A 78 4.28 21.07 6.27
CA THR A 78 3.96 19.98 5.33
C THR A 78 2.65 19.31 5.69
N VAL A 79 2.00 18.74 4.68
CA VAL A 79 0.90 17.79 4.83
C VAL A 79 1.12 16.64 3.86
N GLU A 80 1.05 15.42 4.36
CA GLU A 80 1.26 14.20 3.60
C GLU A 80 -0.04 13.40 3.57
N ALA A 81 -0.55 13.10 2.38
CA ALA A 81 -1.67 12.18 2.23
C ALA A 81 -1.26 10.79 2.73
N VAL A 82 -2.20 10.08 3.32
CA VAL A 82 -2.00 8.74 3.90
C VAL A 82 -2.92 7.72 3.27
N ASP A 83 -4.22 8.01 3.21
CA ASP A 83 -5.23 7.09 2.71
C ASP A 83 -6.46 7.87 2.19
N GLN A 84 -7.34 7.18 1.45
CA GLN A 84 -8.55 7.76 0.89
C GLN A 84 -9.65 6.70 0.85
N ASN A 85 -10.86 7.07 1.30
CA ASN A 85 -12.01 6.18 1.26
C ASN A 85 -12.93 6.42 0.05
N ALA A 86 -13.92 5.56 -0.15
CA ALA A 86 -14.85 5.62 -1.27
C ALA A 86 -15.69 6.92 -1.32
N SER A 87 -15.85 7.63 -0.21
CA SER A 87 -16.51 8.95 -0.19
C SER A 87 -15.56 10.11 -0.57
N LYS A 88 -14.32 9.82 -0.99
CA LYS A 88 -13.25 10.75 -1.37
C LYS A 88 -12.69 11.57 -0.20
N ALA A 89 -12.99 11.20 1.02
CA ALA A 89 -12.33 11.78 2.17
C ALA A 89 -10.86 11.32 2.18
N VAL A 90 -9.93 12.27 2.19
CA VAL A 90 -8.50 12.02 2.22
C VAL A 90 -7.97 12.19 3.63
N LEU A 91 -7.32 11.17 4.13
CA LEU A 91 -6.62 11.18 5.40
C LEU A 91 -5.22 11.75 5.20
N ALA A 92 -4.78 12.63 6.07
CA ALA A 92 -3.48 13.28 5.93
C ALA A 92 -2.81 13.57 7.28
N ASN A 93 -1.48 13.54 7.30
CA ASN A 93 -0.64 13.92 8.44
C ASN A 93 0.07 15.23 8.17
N GLY A 94 -0.09 16.21 9.06
CA GLY A 94 0.58 17.50 9.01
C GLY A 94 1.73 17.58 10.02
N HIS A 95 2.80 18.28 9.64
CA HIS A 95 3.94 18.56 10.50
C HIS A 95 4.24 20.06 10.58
N ALA A 96 4.21 20.59 11.79
CA ALA A 96 4.65 21.94 12.12
C ALA A 96 6.06 21.89 12.68
N ILE A 97 7.07 22.20 11.85
CA ILE A 97 8.50 22.06 12.19
C ILE A 97 8.87 22.97 13.36
N SER A 98 8.36 24.21 13.39
CA SER A 98 8.69 25.20 14.43
C SER A 98 8.33 24.76 15.85
N THR A 99 7.28 23.94 16.00
CA THR A 99 6.81 23.41 17.29
C THR A 99 7.07 21.92 17.44
N ASN A 100 7.62 21.29 16.40
CA ASN A 100 7.76 19.82 16.28
C ASN A 100 6.44 19.09 16.60
N THR A 101 5.33 19.64 16.08
CA THR A 101 4.00 19.11 16.33
C THR A 101 3.50 18.33 15.12
N ARG A 102 3.01 17.12 15.36
CA ARG A 102 2.33 16.30 14.37
C ARG A 102 0.84 16.23 14.69
N ARG A 103 0.02 16.52 13.69
CA ARG A 103 -1.44 16.46 13.77
C ARG A 103 -2.00 15.87 12.50
N SER A 104 -3.17 15.30 12.61
CA SER A 104 -3.80 14.63 11.47
C SER A 104 -5.07 15.35 11.05
N PHE A 105 -5.41 15.21 9.78
CA PHE A 105 -6.52 15.89 9.13
C PHE A 105 -7.33 14.91 8.30
N VAL A 106 -8.60 15.21 8.15
CA VAL A 106 -9.41 14.72 7.05
C VAL A 106 -9.65 15.87 6.08
N PHE A 107 -9.32 15.68 4.83
CA PHE A 107 -9.68 16.61 3.77
C PHE A 107 -10.94 16.12 3.08
N GLU A 108 -12.02 16.82 3.25
CA GLU A 108 -13.31 16.54 2.66
C GLU A 108 -14.08 17.83 2.39
N ASN A 109 -14.99 17.84 1.42
CA ASN A 109 -15.77 19.03 1.03
C ASN A 109 -14.92 20.25 0.69
N GLY A 110 -13.69 20.05 0.19
CA GLY A 110 -12.77 21.12 -0.22
C GLY A 110 -12.01 21.79 0.93
N GLY A 111 -12.03 21.24 2.15
CA GLY A 111 -11.35 21.81 3.31
C GLY A 111 -10.67 20.79 4.21
N PHE A 112 -9.62 21.24 4.92
CA PHE A 112 -8.96 20.47 5.95
C PHE A 112 -9.74 20.56 7.27
N GLN A 113 -10.10 19.41 7.81
CA GLN A 113 -10.69 19.28 9.14
C GLN A 113 -9.65 18.64 10.06
N LEU A 114 -9.24 19.38 11.11
CA LEU A 114 -8.29 18.88 12.10
C LEU A 114 -8.97 17.81 12.94
N LEU A 115 -8.35 16.63 13.06
CA LEU A 115 -8.84 15.57 13.95
C LEU A 115 -8.60 15.96 15.42
N GLU A 116 -9.60 15.70 16.25
CA GLU A 116 -9.48 15.90 17.70
C GLU A 116 -8.42 14.95 18.28
N LYS A 117 -7.72 15.47 19.29
CA LYS A 117 -6.71 14.70 20.03
C LYS A 117 -7.35 13.71 20.97
N ALA A 118 -6.81 12.53 21.06
CA ALA A 118 -7.19 11.66 22.15
C ALA A 118 -6.81 12.29 23.51
N PRO A 119 -7.66 12.16 24.53
CA PRO A 119 -7.42 12.74 25.85
C PRO A 119 -6.06 12.33 26.41
N GLY A 120 -5.28 13.31 26.90
CA GLY A 120 -3.96 13.07 27.48
C GLY A 120 -2.79 13.02 26.49
N TYR A 121 -3.04 13.16 25.17
CA TYR A 121 -2.01 13.15 24.15
C TYR A 121 -1.91 14.46 23.38
N SER A 122 -0.70 14.81 22.96
CA SER A 122 -0.42 16.05 22.22
C SER A 122 -0.26 15.86 20.73
N GLN A 123 0.10 14.67 20.31
CA GLN A 123 0.45 14.31 18.93
C GLN A 123 -0.42 13.20 18.39
N THR A 124 -0.70 13.26 17.09
CA THR A 124 -1.52 12.30 16.37
C THR A 124 -0.86 11.98 15.04
N VAL A 125 -0.80 10.71 14.69
CA VAL A 125 -0.41 10.22 13.36
C VAL A 125 -1.40 9.14 12.95
N VAL A 126 -2.12 9.37 11.86
CA VAL A 126 -3.11 8.44 11.31
C VAL A 126 -2.50 7.55 10.25
N THR A 127 -3.08 6.36 10.06
CA THR A 127 -2.53 5.34 9.16
C THR A 127 -3.55 4.74 8.21
N GLY A 128 -4.86 4.79 8.51
CA GLY A 128 -5.90 4.26 7.63
C GLY A 128 -7.27 4.86 7.88
N ILE A 129 -8.11 4.88 6.84
CA ILE A 129 -9.52 5.29 6.86
C ILE A 129 -10.35 4.29 6.07
N ASN A 130 -11.46 3.80 6.64
CA ASN A 130 -12.39 2.94 5.90
C ASN A 130 -13.56 3.72 5.28
N ASP A 131 -14.42 3.01 4.53
CA ASP A 131 -15.56 3.63 3.84
C ASP A 131 -16.68 4.12 4.77
N ARG A 132 -16.70 3.68 6.03
CA ARG A 132 -17.57 4.25 7.06
C ARG A 132 -17.04 5.56 7.64
N GLY A 133 -15.81 5.93 7.26
CA GLY A 133 -15.11 7.09 7.78
C GLY A 133 -14.44 6.85 9.14
N ASP A 134 -14.37 5.61 9.60
CA ASP A 134 -13.59 5.23 10.78
C ASP A 134 -12.10 5.39 10.46
N ILE A 135 -11.35 5.96 11.40
CA ILE A 135 -9.93 6.26 11.22
C ILE A 135 -9.14 5.57 12.32
N VAL A 136 -7.98 5.05 11.95
CA VAL A 136 -7.01 4.49 12.88
C VAL A 136 -5.67 5.19 12.79
N GLY A 137 -4.92 5.12 13.86
CA GLY A 137 -3.58 5.68 13.94
C GLY A 137 -3.00 5.50 15.34
N HIS A 138 -2.01 6.30 15.66
CA HIS A 138 -1.40 6.28 16.97
C HIS A 138 -1.23 7.69 17.55
N VAL A 139 -1.22 7.77 18.87
CA VAL A 139 -1.10 9.00 19.64
C VAL A 139 0.08 8.89 20.60
N TYR A 140 0.73 10.02 20.86
CA TYR A 140 1.87 10.09 21.76
C TYR A 140 2.10 11.51 22.27
N ASN A 141 2.88 11.66 23.31
CA ASN A 141 3.37 12.97 23.78
C ASN A 141 4.83 13.18 23.35
N ASP A 142 5.66 12.16 23.51
CA ASP A 142 7.04 12.14 23.07
C ASP A 142 7.31 10.76 22.44
N PRO A 143 7.78 10.69 21.18
CA PRO A 143 7.97 9.43 20.47
C PRO A 143 8.97 8.49 21.14
N ARG A 144 9.84 9.01 22.03
CA ARG A 144 10.81 8.21 22.80
C ARG A 144 10.16 7.35 23.87
N PHE A 145 8.97 7.72 24.35
CA PHE A 145 8.25 7.00 25.41
C PHE A 145 7.14 6.09 24.90
N GLY A 146 7.11 5.84 23.60
CA GLY A 146 6.14 4.96 22.95
C GLY A 146 4.92 5.70 22.38
N SER A 147 4.06 4.93 21.75
CA SER A 147 2.81 5.39 21.16
C SER A 147 1.72 4.37 21.45
N TRP A 148 0.47 4.84 21.47
CA TRP A 148 -0.70 4.02 21.71
C TRP A 148 -1.62 4.04 20.50
N ALA A 149 -2.21 2.90 20.20
CA ALA A 149 -3.21 2.81 19.15
C ALA A 149 -4.43 3.65 19.48
N ALA A 150 -4.97 4.34 18.48
CA ALA A 150 -6.14 5.18 18.65
C ALA A 150 -7.10 5.03 17.46
N PHE A 151 -8.39 5.21 17.75
CA PHE A 151 -9.48 5.06 16.82
C PHE A 151 -10.40 6.28 16.88
N TRP A 152 -10.77 6.82 15.74
CA TRP A 152 -11.74 7.89 15.54
C TRP A 152 -12.95 7.32 14.82
N PRO A 153 -14.09 7.13 15.51
CA PRO A 153 -15.31 6.63 14.87
C PRO A 153 -15.79 7.56 13.76
N GLY A 154 -16.17 7.04 12.60
CA GLY A 154 -16.62 7.85 11.47
C GLY A 154 -17.83 8.72 11.77
N GLY A 155 -18.72 8.25 12.63
CA GLY A 155 -19.89 9.01 13.09
C GLY A 155 -19.60 10.03 14.19
N ASP A 156 -18.44 9.93 14.85
CA ASP A 156 -18.08 10.81 16.00
C ASP A 156 -16.55 10.99 16.12
N ARG A 157 -15.96 11.63 15.14
CA ARG A 157 -14.50 11.90 15.10
C ARG A 157 -14.04 12.91 16.16
N ALA A 158 -14.99 13.55 16.87
CA ALA A 158 -14.70 14.46 17.97
C ALA A 158 -14.30 13.74 19.26
N HIS A 159 -14.65 12.45 19.39
CA HIS A 159 -14.38 11.66 20.58
C HIS A 159 -13.50 10.43 20.25
N PRO A 160 -12.21 10.62 19.97
CA PRO A 160 -11.31 9.50 19.72
C PRO A 160 -11.10 8.64 20.96
N VAL A 161 -10.94 7.34 20.70
CA VAL A 161 -10.73 6.32 21.73
C VAL A 161 -9.30 5.79 21.62
N VAL A 162 -8.58 5.74 22.73
CA VAL A 162 -7.32 4.99 22.82
C VAL A 162 -7.69 3.53 23.00
N LEU A 163 -7.16 2.68 22.11
CA LEU A 163 -7.51 1.25 22.12
C LEU A 163 -6.79 0.54 23.25
N ASP A 164 -7.52 -0.33 23.94
CA ASP A 164 -6.94 -1.28 24.88
C ASP A 164 -6.32 -2.45 24.08
N SER A 165 -5.21 -2.17 23.42
CA SER A 165 -4.46 -3.12 22.64
C SER A 165 -3.19 -3.54 23.38
N PRO A 166 -2.63 -4.73 23.12
CA PRO A 166 -1.34 -5.09 23.64
C PRO A 166 -0.31 -3.98 23.41
N PRO A 167 0.56 -3.69 24.37
CA PRO A 167 1.59 -2.69 24.19
C PRO A 167 2.48 -3.02 23.00
N LEU A 168 2.99 -1.99 22.32
CA LEU A 168 3.84 -2.09 21.12
C LEU A 168 3.13 -2.43 19.82
N LEU A 169 1.81 -2.63 19.81
CA LEU A 169 1.03 -2.75 18.58
C LEU A 169 0.70 -1.37 18.02
N LYS A 170 1.00 -1.16 16.74
CA LYS A 170 0.68 0.07 15.99
C LYS A 170 -0.30 -0.23 14.87
N PRO A 171 -1.40 0.51 14.74
CA PRO A 171 -2.27 0.40 13.60
C PRO A 171 -1.51 0.71 12.31
N VAL A 172 -1.77 -0.09 11.29
CA VAL A 172 -1.23 0.07 9.93
C VAL A 172 -2.35 0.48 8.98
N ASP A 173 -3.51 -0.19 9.09
CA ASP A 173 -4.63 -0.03 8.17
C ASP A 173 -5.94 -0.46 8.87
N ILE A 174 -7.10 -0.15 8.26
CA ILE A 174 -8.42 -0.55 8.76
C ILE A 174 -9.30 -1.05 7.62
N ASP A 175 -9.93 -2.19 7.83
CA ASP A 175 -10.86 -2.77 6.88
C ASP A 175 -12.26 -2.12 6.95
N HIS A 176 -13.08 -2.34 5.92
CA HIS A 176 -14.45 -1.83 5.84
C HIS A 176 -15.35 -2.29 7.00
N ASP A 177 -15.09 -3.47 7.57
CA ASP A 177 -15.83 -4.03 8.70
C ASP A 177 -15.34 -3.54 10.08
N GLY A 178 -14.28 -2.70 10.11
CA GLY A 178 -13.67 -2.14 11.31
C GLY A 178 -12.58 -3.01 11.91
N THR A 179 -12.20 -4.11 11.28
CA THR A 179 -11.00 -4.86 11.66
C THR A 179 -9.76 -4.03 11.41
N ILE A 180 -8.92 -3.86 12.42
CA ILE A 180 -7.70 -3.06 12.36
C ILE A 180 -6.51 -4.00 12.17
N LEU A 181 -5.73 -3.74 11.13
CA LEU A 181 -4.43 -4.37 10.91
C LEU A 181 -3.40 -3.66 11.78
N MET A 182 -2.67 -4.42 12.56
CA MET A 182 -1.64 -3.91 13.46
C MET A 182 -0.29 -4.57 13.22
N GLN A 183 0.76 -3.80 13.47
CA GLN A 183 2.15 -4.26 13.43
C GLN A 183 2.74 -4.22 14.84
N GLU A 184 3.32 -5.32 15.27
CA GLU A 184 4.14 -5.36 16.46
C GLU A 184 5.55 -4.78 16.18
N GLN A 185 6.11 -4.10 17.14
CA GLN A 185 7.42 -3.44 16.99
C GLN A 185 8.55 -4.41 16.61
N PHE A 186 8.47 -5.67 16.99
CA PHE A 186 9.51 -6.69 16.80
C PHE A 186 9.13 -7.80 15.82
N GLY A 187 8.08 -7.60 15.01
CA GLY A 187 7.86 -8.41 13.82
C GLY A 187 6.58 -9.23 13.73
N GLY A 188 5.60 -9.11 14.61
CA GLY A 188 4.29 -9.78 14.47
C GLY A 188 3.26 -8.93 13.72
N THR A 189 2.43 -9.56 12.91
CA THR A 189 1.24 -8.93 12.29
C THR A 189 0.00 -9.40 13.01
N TRP A 190 -0.85 -8.47 13.43
CA TRP A 190 -2.02 -8.72 14.26
C TRP A 190 -3.29 -8.14 13.64
N LEU A 191 -4.41 -8.77 13.92
CA LEU A 191 -5.75 -8.23 13.69
C LEU A 191 -6.37 -7.86 15.05
N TRP A 192 -6.92 -6.67 15.12
CA TRP A 192 -7.67 -6.23 16.29
C TRP A 192 -9.12 -5.93 15.89
N LYS A 193 -10.05 -6.46 16.64
CA LYS A 193 -11.48 -6.19 16.46
C LYS A 193 -12.23 -6.32 17.78
N ASP A 194 -13.07 -5.34 18.11
CA ASP A 194 -13.97 -5.35 19.29
C ASP A 194 -13.26 -5.71 20.61
N GLY A 195 -12.03 -5.21 20.82
CA GLY A 195 -11.24 -5.46 22.03
C GLY A 195 -10.42 -6.76 21.99
N VAL A 196 -10.49 -7.54 20.91
CA VAL A 196 -9.74 -8.78 20.76
C VAL A 196 -8.60 -8.61 19.78
N ALA A 197 -7.38 -8.88 20.22
CA ALA A 197 -6.20 -8.94 19.35
C ALA A 197 -5.88 -10.41 19.01
N GLN A 198 -5.67 -10.69 17.72
CA GLN A 198 -5.33 -12.01 17.22
C GLN A 198 -4.13 -11.92 16.29
N GLU A 199 -3.07 -12.65 16.61
CA GLU A 199 -1.89 -12.73 15.75
C GLU A 199 -2.14 -13.60 14.52
N LEU A 200 -1.60 -13.19 13.36
CA LEU A 200 -1.61 -14.03 12.17
C LEU A 200 -0.66 -15.21 12.36
N VAL A 201 -1.12 -16.41 12.03
CA VAL A 201 -0.28 -17.60 12.08
C VAL A 201 0.71 -17.54 10.91
N LEU A 202 1.99 -17.51 11.25
CA LEU A 202 3.06 -17.55 10.25
C LEU A 202 3.30 -18.99 9.79
N PRO A 203 3.61 -19.21 8.50
CA PRO A 203 4.03 -20.53 8.00
C PRO A 203 5.30 -21.02 8.71
N GLU A 204 5.48 -22.33 8.71
CA GLU A 204 6.65 -22.96 9.32
C GLU A 204 7.96 -22.38 8.76
N GLY A 205 8.89 -22.05 9.65
CA GLY A 205 10.20 -21.47 9.32
C GLY A 205 10.21 -19.95 9.17
N ILE A 206 9.05 -19.28 9.09
CA ILE A 206 8.94 -17.82 9.06
C ILE A 206 8.78 -17.30 10.49
N ARG A 207 9.55 -16.27 10.86
CA ARG A 207 9.58 -15.74 12.22
C ARG A 207 8.99 -14.35 12.35
N GLU A 208 9.02 -13.59 11.28
CA GLU A 208 8.63 -12.18 11.28
C GLU A 208 7.73 -11.87 10.09
N SER A 209 6.81 -10.94 10.29
CA SER A 209 5.98 -10.38 9.24
C SER A 209 5.87 -8.86 9.39
N ARG A 210 5.74 -8.16 8.29
CA ARG A 210 5.49 -6.73 8.23
C ARG A 210 4.17 -6.48 7.54
N ALA A 211 3.19 -5.99 8.28
CA ALA A 211 1.87 -5.63 7.80
C ALA A 211 1.96 -4.55 6.71
N LEU A 212 1.23 -4.71 5.62
CA LEU A 212 1.16 -3.74 4.51
C LEU A 212 -0.25 -3.20 4.30
N ALA A 213 -1.26 -4.06 4.18
CA ALA A 213 -2.64 -3.66 3.91
C ALA A 213 -3.66 -4.70 4.39
N ILE A 214 -4.87 -4.26 4.69
CA ILE A 214 -6.05 -5.12 4.87
C ILE A 214 -7.18 -4.63 3.98
N ARG A 215 -7.82 -5.52 3.21
CA ARG A 215 -8.96 -5.22 2.34
C ARG A 215 -9.88 -6.43 2.23
N ASP A 216 -11.16 -6.26 2.58
CA ASP A 216 -12.19 -7.31 2.53
C ASP A 216 -11.76 -8.61 3.24
N GLY A 217 -11.26 -8.49 4.46
CA GLY A 217 -10.80 -9.58 5.29
C GLY A 217 -9.48 -10.24 4.84
N LYS A 218 -8.85 -9.73 3.75
CA LYS A 218 -7.56 -10.22 3.28
C LYS A 218 -6.44 -9.32 3.77
N VAL A 219 -5.36 -9.92 4.24
CA VAL A 219 -4.18 -9.20 4.72
C VAL A 219 -2.99 -9.45 3.81
N LEU A 220 -2.35 -8.40 3.36
CA LEU A 220 -1.05 -8.45 2.71
C LEU A 220 0.03 -8.12 3.75
N ALA A 221 1.03 -8.96 3.85
CA ALA A 221 2.20 -8.68 4.66
C ALA A 221 3.48 -9.23 4.00
N ASP A 222 4.59 -8.53 4.19
CA ASP A 222 5.93 -9.03 3.87
C ASP A 222 6.35 -10.05 4.93
N VAL A 223 7.08 -11.06 4.50
CA VAL A 223 7.71 -12.06 5.37
C VAL A 223 9.11 -12.36 4.85
N GLU A 224 9.89 -13.10 5.62
CA GLU A 224 11.17 -13.61 5.12
C GLU A 224 10.95 -14.45 3.84
N GLY A 225 11.64 -14.08 2.77
CA GLY A 225 11.53 -14.74 1.45
C GLY A 225 10.47 -14.17 0.51
N GLY A 226 9.73 -13.12 0.88
CA GLY A 226 8.76 -12.48 -0.01
C GLY A 226 7.53 -11.94 0.72
N ALA A 227 6.42 -11.78 0.00
CA ALA A 227 5.15 -11.36 0.58
C ALA A 227 4.13 -12.49 0.58
N ARG A 228 3.11 -12.37 1.42
CA ARG A 228 1.99 -13.33 1.49
C ARG A 228 0.66 -12.60 1.64
N VAL A 229 -0.40 -13.25 1.15
CA VAL A 229 -1.78 -12.82 1.39
C VAL A 229 -2.45 -13.82 2.32
N TRP A 230 -2.89 -13.38 3.47
CA TRP A 230 -3.75 -14.14 4.37
C TRP A 230 -5.21 -13.96 3.97
N THR A 231 -5.93 -15.06 3.83
CA THR A 231 -7.38 -15.11 3.58
C THR A 231 -8.17 -15.49 4.83
N ALA A 232 -7.48 -15.96 5.85
CA ALA A 232 -7.94 -16.16 7.22
C ALA A 232 -6.70 -16.01 8.14
N TYR A 233 -6.90 -15.87 9.45
CA TYR A 233 -5.82 -15.64 10.40
C TYR A 233 -4.71 -16.72 10.36
N ASP A 234 -5.03 -17.94 9.94
CA ASP A 234 -4.16 -19.12 9.89
C ASP A 234 -3.90 -19.62 8.46
N THR A 235 -4.46 -18.99 7.45
CA THR A 235 -4.39 -19.44 6.08
C THR A 235 -3.81 -18.37 5.17
N SER A 236 -2.65 -18.63 4.60
CA SER A 236 -1.99 -17.67 3.70
C SER A 236 -1.48 -18.32 2.41
N VAL A 237 -1.42 -17.51 1.36
CA VAL A 237 -0.90 -17.88 0.04
C VAL A 237 0.34 -17.01 -0.25
N PRO A 238 1.47 -17.59 -0.68
CA PRO A 238 2.63 -16.79 -1.06
C PRO A 238 2.33 -15.97 -2.31
N VAL A 239 2.79 -14.72 -2.32
CA VAL A 239 2.92 -13.93 -3.55
C VAL A 239 4.02 -14.59 -4.39
N PRO A 240 3.85 -14.72 -5.71
CA PRO A 240 4.82 -15.40 -6.57
C PRO A 240 6.24 -14.84 -6.43
N ASP A 241 7.22 -15.74 -6.52
CA ASP A 241 8.63 -15.43 -6.39
C ASP A 241 9.07 -14.32 -7.36
N GLY A 242 9.95 -13.47 -6.91
CA GLY A 242 10.46 -12.33 -7.67
C GLY A 242 9.54 -11.10 -7.72
N MET A 243 8.30 -11.22 -7.20
CA MET A 243 7.39 -10.09 -7.08
C MET A 243 7.49 -9.45 -5.69
N THR A 244 7.82 -8.16 -5.63
CA THR A 244 7.69 -7.35 -4.42
C THR A 244 6.30 -6.72 -4.40
N ALA A 245 5.49 -7.08 -3.42
CA ALA A 245 4.14 -6.58 -3.29
C ALA A 245 4.12 -5.16 -2.66
N THR A 246 3.23 -4.29 -3.16
CA THR A 246 3.11 -2.91 -2.66
C THR A 246 1.72 -2.58 -2.16
N ALA A 247 0.67 -3.16 -2.76
CA ALA A 247 -0.70 -2.92 -2.34
C ALA A 247 -1.62 -4.12 -2.64
N LEU A 248 -2.78 -4.11 -1.97
CA LEU A 248 -3.84 -5.12 -2.09
C LEU A 248 -5.17 -4.41 -2.24
N ASN A 249 -6.04 -4.90 -3.13
CA ASN A 249 -7.44 -4.45 -3.17
C ASN A 249 -8.41 -5.51 -2.63
N GLY A 250 -9.68 -5.14 -2.47
CA GLY A 250 -10.72 -6.01 -1.93
C GLY A 250 -10.96 -7.29 -2.75
N SER A 251 -10.74 -7.27 -4.06
CA SER A 251 -10.86 -8.49 -4.91
C SER A 251 -9.71 -9.48 -4.74
N GLY A 252 -8.65 -9.12 -4.00
CA GLY A 252 -7.44 -9.94 -3.85
C GLY A 252 -6.42 -9.72 -4.96
N LEU A 253 -6.51 -8.60 -5.69
CA LEU A 253 -5.48 -8.17 -6.62
C LEU A 253 -4.33 -7.54 -5.85
N VAL A 254 -3.16 -8.13 -5.94
CA VAL A 254 -1.90 -7.63 -5.41
C VAL A 254 -1.17 -6.89 -6.53
N THR A 255 -0.68 -5.70 -6.24
CA THR A 255 0.16 -4.92 -7.15
C THR A 255 1.58 -4.83 -6.62
N GLY A 256 2.52 -4.60 -7.50
CA GLY A 256 3.92 -4.50 -7.11
C GLY A 256 4.87 -4.47 -8.29
N CYS A 257 6.05 -5.02 -8.08
CA CYS A 257 7.14 -5.06 -9.05
C CYS A 257 7.67 -6.46 -9.20
N LEU A 258 7.87 -6.88 -10.41
CA LEU A 258 8.59 -8.09 -10.75
C LEU A 258 10.06 -7.74 -11.00
N ARG A 259 10.99 -8.40 -10.30
CA ARG A 259 12.41 -8.28 -10.56
C ARG A 259 12.78 -9.09 -11.80
N THR A 260 13.41 -8.45 -12.78
CA THR A 260 13.99 -9.15 -13.94
C THR A 260 15.38 -9.74 -13.60
N MET A 261 15.97 -10.46 -14.53
CA MET A 261 17.32 -11.04 -14.34
C MET A 261 18.44 -9.96 -14.18
N GLY A 262 18.11 -8.68 -14.29
CA GLY A 262 19.01 -7.54 -14.03
C GLY A 262 18.64 -6.83 -12.73
N THR A 263 18.97 -5.55 -12.68
CA THR A 263 18.55 -4.63 -11.58
C THR A 263 17.21 -3.96 -11.87
N GLU A 264 16.66 -4.15 -13.05
CA GLU A 264 15.41 -3.53 -13.48
C GLU A 264 14.21 -4.20 -12.81
N THR A 265 13.23 -3.39 -12.48
CA THR A 265 11.94 -3.83 -11.98
C THR A 265 10.85 -3.46 -12.96
N ILE A 266 9.87 -4.34 -13.16
CA ILE A 266 8.74 -4.14 -14.05
C ILE A 266 7.46 -4.12 -13.20
N PRO A 267 6.58 -3.12 -13.39
CA PRO A 267 5.29 -3.13 -12.70
C PRO A 267 4.51 -4.39 -13.02
N ALA A 268 3.94 -5.01 -12.00
CA ALA A 268 3.25 -6.28 -12.13
C ALA A 268 2.03 -6.36 -11.22
N VAL A 269 1.12 -7.24 -11.58
CA VAL A 269 -0.07 -7.58 -10.79
C VAL A 269 -0.20 -9.07 -10.67
N TRP A 270 -0.81 -9.48 -9.58
CA TRP A 270 -1.13 -10.86 -9.32
C TRP A 270 -2.51 -10.98 -8.68
N SER A 271 -3.40 -11.71 -9.31
CA SER A 271 -4.67 -12.11 -8.70
C SER A 271 -4.45 -13.37 -7.88
N LEU A 272 -5.04 -13.45 -6.70
CA LEU A 272 -4.89 -14.57 -5.78
C LEU A 272 -5.14 -15.92 -6.48
N GLY A 273 -4.09 -16.76 -6.55
CA GLY A 273 -4.14 -18.06 -7.22
C GLY A 273 -4.01 -18.03 -8.75
N GLY A 274 -3.89 -16.85 -9.36
CA GLY A 274 -3.69 -16.69 -10.81
C GLY A 274 -2.22 -16.53 -11.21
N PRO A 275 -1.95 -16.30 -12.51
CA PRO A 275 -0.61 -15.97 -12.97
C PRO A 275 -0.24 -14.52 -12.62
N VAL A 276 1.06 -14.23 -12.58
CA VAL A 276 1.56 -12.85 -12.56
C VAL A 276 1.41 -12.25 -13.97
N GLU A 277 0.85 -11.06 -14.03
CA GLU A 277 0.73 -10.27 -15.26
C GLU A 277 1.66 -9.05 -15.16
N THR A 278 2.45 -8.80 -16.18
CA THR A 278 3.25 -7.56 -16.25
C THR A 278 2.42 -6.43 -16.82
N LEU A 279 2.60 -5.23 -16.27
CA LEU A 279 1.96 -4.02 -16.77
C LEU A 279 2.83 -3.36 -17.85
N PRO A 280 2.23 -2.76 -18.91
CA PRO A 280 2.99 -2.03 -19.92
C PRO A 280 3.78 -0.89 -19.26
N ALA A 281 5.08 -0.85 -19.49
CA ALA A 281 5.97 0.19 -18.98
C ALA A 281 7.11 0.43 -19.98
N PRO A 282 7.36 1.68 -20.38
CA PRO A 282 8.47 2.03 -21.28
C PRO A 282 9.82 2.06 -20.55
N SER A 283 9.81 2.11 -19.23
CA SER A 283 11.00 2.20 -18.38
C SER A 283 10.82 1.34 -17.12
N SER A 284 11.88 1.16 -16.38
CA SER A 284 11.82 0.51 -15.07
C SER A 284 10.93 1.32 -14.12
N GLY A 285 10.23 0.64 -13.25
CA GLY A 285 9.37 1.30 -12.28
C GLY A 285 8.71 0.31 -11.37
N CYS A 286 8.16 0.88 -10.34
CA CYS A 286 7.51 0.13 -9.29
C CYS A 286 6.51 1.04 -8.60
N GLY A 287 5.71 0.43 -7.84
CA GLY A 287 4.75 1.14 -7.04
C GLY A 287 3.44 1.14 -7.76
N ALA A 288 2.51 0.56 -7.11
CA ALA A 288 1.18 0.54 -7.62
C ALA A 288 0.24 0.54 -6.43
N ILE A 289 -0.77 1.35 -6.56
CA ILE A 289 -1.92 1.38 -5.68
C ILE A 289 -3.03 0.69 -6.47
N ALA A 290 -3.63 -0.34 -5.89
CA ALA A 290 -4.72 -1.07 -6.52
C ALA A 290 -6.06 -0.40 -6.22
N GLY A 291 -6.72 0.12 -7.23
CA GLY A 291 -8.11 0.56 -7.12
C GLY A 291 -9.10 -0.60 -7.11
N ALA A 292 -10.27 -0.41 -6.52
CA ALA A 292 -11.32 -1.43 -6.43
C ALA A 292 -11.81 -1.93 -7.80
N ASN A 293 -11.76 -1.08 -8.82
CA ASN A 293 -12.25 -1.39 -10.18
C ASN A 293 -11.17 -1.99 -11.11
N GLY A 294 -10.07 -2.49 -10.56
CA GLY A 294 -8.95 -3.00 -11.36
C GLY A 294 -8.12 -1.90 -12.03
N GLU A 295 -8.35 -0.63 -11.72
CA GLU A 295 -7.46 0.46 -12.10
C GLU A 295 -6.25 0.45 -11.16
N ILE A 296 -5.07 0.60 -11.73
CA ILE A 296 -3.82 0.60 -10.98
C ILE A 296 -3.11 1.91 -11.23
N MET A 297 -2.61 2.53 -10.18
CA MET A 297 -1.78 3.72 -10.29
C MET A 297 -0.39 3.41 -9.74
N GLY A 298 0.61 4.02 -10.36
CA GLY A 298 1.99 3.88 -9.91
C GLY A 298 2.89 4.96 -10.47
N THR A 299 4.18 4.82 -10.17
CA THR A 299 5.25 5.67 -10.69
C THR A 299 6.17 4.85 -11.56
N LEU A 300 6.58 5.42 -12.69
CA LEU A 300 7.65 4.93 -13.53
C LEU A 300 8.81 5.91 -13.47
N GLN A 301 10.00 5.39 -13.35
CA GLN A 301 11.22 6.17 -13.42
C GLN A 301 11.64 6.28 -14.89
N ASP A 302 11.82 7.48 -15.39
CA ASP A 302 12.34 7.70 -16.75
C ASP A 302 13.89 7.71 -16.78
N ASP A 303 14.44 7.83 -17.99
CA ASP A 303 15.90 7.84 -18.21
C ASP A 303 16.60 9.05 -17.56
N GLU A 304 15.82 10.08 -17.16
CA GLU A 304 16.31 11.28 -16.48
C GLU A 304 16.11 11.20 -14.95
N TYR A 305 15.70 10.03 -14.43
CA TYR A 305 15.41 9.77 -13.01
C TYR A 305 14.19 10.51 -12.45
N TYR A 306 13.28 10.96 -13.31
CA TYR A 306 12.03 11.59 -12.87
C TYR A 306 10.92 10.57 -12.72
N ASP A 307 10.21 10.66 -11.59
CA ASP A 307 9.04 9.83 -11.35
C ASP A 307 7.85 10.31 -12.17
N LYS A 308 7.36 9.48 -13.09
CA LYS A 308 6.15 9.75 -13.87
C LYS A 308 4.96 8.99 -13.31
N LEU A 309 3.90 9.71 -13.01
CA LEU A 309 2.64 9.10 -12.59
C LEU A 309 1.96 8.43 -13.78
N VAL A 310 1.56 7.19 -13.61
CA VAL A 310 0.88 6.40 -14.62
C VAL A 310 -0.34 5.71 -14.04
N VAL A 311 -1.32 5.50 -14.90
CA VAL A 311 -2.51 4.70 -14.60
C VAL A 311 -2.61 3.59 -15.63
N TRP A 312 -2.80 2.38 -15.13
CA TRP A 312 -3.13 1.21 -15.95
C TRP A 312 -4.60 0.86 -15.77
N ARG A 313 -5.28 0.62 -16.89
CA ARG A 313 -6.66 0.18 -16.94
C ARG A 313 -6.76 -1.09 -17.75
N ARG A 314 -7.61 -1.99 -17.31
CA ARG A 314 -7.98 -3.16 -18.08
C ARG A 314 -9.03 -2.77 -19.14
N GLY A 315 -8.77 -3.10 -20.41
CA GLY A 315 -9.71 -2.86 -21.51
C GLY A 315 -10.85 -3.86 -21.55
#